data_79976733e16d675b93c292c7f709a3e0
#
_entry.id   79976733e16d675b93c292c7f709a3e0
#
_cell.length_a   1.000
_cell.length_b   1.000
_cell.length_c   1.000
_cell.angle_alpha   90.00
_cell.angle_beta   90.00
_cell.angle_gamma   90.00
#
_symmetry.space_group_name_H-M   'P 1'
#
loop_
_entity.id
_entity.type
_entity.pdbx_description
1 polymer ?
#
loop_
_entity_poly.entity_id
_entity_poly.type
_entity_poly.pdbx_seq_one_letter_code
_entity_poly.pdbx_strand_id
1 'polypeptide(L)'
;MKHFRPRLSRRAFWVLCALLVCLRLALTGFQQAYIWVGGAPLDDELMFRAANHITAGQWLGAYDYLTLSKAMFFPVWLALLHVLHLPYLISGAALWCGAALLAAFAFSTLWRKKDPAQGRVLTLGLFAALAFLPSSWAAYTLRVYRDNIFPALCLYFFAGMAGMALRAVFTPERPLWPWLAAAGAGLACGYLDREDAGLFLLPFAAAATVIVAVVLAGKRRWKALAAQVIPYVMLGVGVLTFCTLNYTHYGVFALSDFSEGSFAAAMGAMMRVDTDNTAPYLSVPADAREKIYDAVPELEPLAYWLEEDAQLQNDFRDPNLDDYRAGSFYWAIRRAAQFEGIYADAKTADAYWQTVADKINAACDAGTLPNRTGRRVATSQPISAAYVPSTLAETWNGFWHVLGLRDCAPYETLRSIGTEDDFAAWSGYLHSGFNSAANAGEDTPYYSPYQKTVFAVMQGWTRVCSILLTVGVLCAVLCQLAELLPQRRQKCTAQTVVPWLLLFGIFGIALLRCAMIAFVEVSSFGIGTSTMYLATVHPLLVLYAFAGLLLYGRPRKTDKRRENA
;
A
#
# COMPACT_ATOMS: atom_id res chain seq x y z
N MET A 1 -31.67 11.10 -34.30
CA MET A 1 -30.22 11.28 -34.38
C MET A 1 -29.55 9.91 -34.27
N LYS A 2 -28.84 9.43 -35.32
CA LYS A 2 -28.02 8.22 -35.24
C LYS A 2 -26.89 8.53 -34.22
N HIS A 3 -26.93 7.90 -33.06
CA HIS A 3 -25.86 8.05 -32.05
C HIS A 3 -24.55 7.60 -32.69
N PHE A 4 -23.67 8.55 -32.97
CA PHE A 4 -22.30 8.27 -33.42
C PHE A 4 -21.61 7.47 -32.30
N ARG A 5 -21.36 6.18 -32.57
CA ARG A 5 -20.63 5.30 -31.64
C ARG A 5 -19.20 5.17 -32.15
N PRO A 6 -18.23 5.77 -31.49
CA PRO A 6 -16.84 5.66 -31.93
C PRO A 6 -16.40 4.19 -31.97
N ARG A 7 -15.71 3.82 -33.02
CA ARG A 7 -15.21 2.47 -33.27
C ARG A 7 -13.71 2.53 -33.52
N LEU A 8 -12.95 1.63 -32.91
CA LEU A 8 -11.51 1.60 -33.02
C LEU A 8 -11.05 0.27 -33.65
N SER A 9 -10.15 0.33 -34.64
CA SER A 9 -9.50 -0.87 -35.17
C SER A 9 -8.52 -1.49 -34.18
N ARG A 10 -8.13 -2.74 -34.36
CA ARG A 10 -7.15 -3.39 -33.49
C ARG A 10 -5.77 -2.71 -33.56
N ARG A 11 -5.34 -2.32 -34.78
CA ARG A 11 -4.05 -1.62 -34.96
C ARG A 11 -4.07 -0.25 -34.29
N ALA A 12 -5.09 0.56 -34.55
CA ALA A 12 -5.24 1.88 -33.95
C ALA A 12 -5.31 1.80 -32.41
N PHE A 13 -5.95 0.78 -31.84
CA PHE A 13 -5.97 0.57 -30.38
C PHE A 13 -4.56 0.43 -29.80
N TRP A 14 -3.72 -0.45 -30.40
CA TRP A 14 -2.37 -0.67 -29.89
C TRP A 14 -1.45 0.54 -30.12
N VAL A 15 -1.59 1.23 -31.24
CA VAL A 15 -0.85 2.48 -31.50
C VAL A 15 -1.20 3.54 -30.47
N LEU A 16 -2.49 3.72 -30.17
CA LEU A 16 -2.93 4.68 -29.16
C LEU A 16 -2.47 4.28 -27.74
N CYS A 17 -2.50 2.99 -27.39
CA CYS A 17 -1.94 2.53 -26.12
C CYS A 17 -0.44 2.87 -26.01
N ALA A 18 0.33 2.60 -27.07
CA ALA A 18 1.76 2.92 -27.11
C ALA A 18 2.01 4.44 -26.98
N LEU A 19 1.25 5.26 -27.71
CA LEU A 19 1.34 6.73 -27.62
C LEU A 19 1.01 7.24 -26.21
N LEU A 20 -0.02 6.69 -25.56
CA LEU A 20 -0.37 7.07 -24.18
C LEU A 20 0.73 6.66 -23.20
N VAL A 21 1.34 5.48 -23.36
CA VAL A 21 2.50 5.08 -22.54
C VAL A 21 3.67 6.04 -22.77
N CYS A 22 4.04 6.31 -24.02
CA CYS A 22 5.13 7.24 -24.34
C CYS A 22 4.88 8.63 -23.74
N LEU A 23 3.65 9.15 -23.86
CA LEU A 23 3.28 10.42 -23.26
C LEU A 23 3.40 10.39 -21.73
N ARG A 24 2.92 9.30 -21.10
CA ARG A 24 3.04 9.16 -19.63
C ARG A 24 4.49 9.13 -19.15
N LEU A 25 5.36 8.38 -19.85
CA LEU A 25 6.79 8.33 -19.54
C LEU A 25 7.47 9.67 -19.81
N ALA A 26 7.11 10.38 -20.89
CA ALA A 26 7.60 11.73 -21.17
C ALA A 26 7.24 12.72 -20.06
N LEU A 27 6.00 12.69 -19.54
CA LEU A 27 5.59 13.52 -18.40
C LEU A 27 6.41 13.19 -17.15
N THR A 28 6.72 11.91 -16.91
CA THR A 28 7.59 11.50 -15.80
C THR A 28 9.02 12.05 -15.97
N GLY A 29 9.51 12.18 -17.21
CA GLY A 29 10.83 12.74 -17.51
C GLY A 29 10.99 14.22 -17.11
N PHE A 30 9.90 14.95 -16.83
CA PHE A 30 9.96 16.30 -16.25
C PHE A 30 10.02 16.32 -14.73
N GLN A 31 9.72 15.20 -14.08
CA GLN A 31 9.71 15.06 -12.63
C GLN A 31 11.13 14.71 -12.13
N GLN A 32 11.40 15.05 -10.90
CA GLN A 32 12.65 14.73 -10.21
C GLN A 32 12.33 13.86 -8.99
N ALA A 33 13.16 12.88 -8.72
CA ALA A 33 13.09 12.14 -7.48
C ALA A 33 13.59 13.00 -6.30
N TYR A 34 13.23 12.62 -5.09
CA TYR A 34 13.78 13.23 -3.88
C TYR A 34 14.11 12.17 -2.84
N ILE A 35 15.05 12.49 -1.95
CA ILE A 35 15.57 11.64 -0.89
C ILE A 35 15.81 12.45 0.37
N TRP A 36 15.77 11.79 1.52
CA TRP A 36 16.08 12.38 2.82
C TRP A 36 17.17 11.57 3.53
N VAL A 37 18.43 11.79 3.14
CA VAL A 37 19.59 11.16 3.80
C VAL A 37 19.85 11.84 5.13
N GLY A 38 19.99 11.08 6.19
CA GLY A 38 20.09 11.60 7.56
C GLY A 38 18.77 12.13 8.13
N GLY A 39 17.87 12.66 7.30
CA GLY A 39 16.53 13.09 7.72
C GLY A 39 15.51 11.97 7.83
N ALA A 40 15.76 10.82 7.17
CA ALA A 40 14.89 9.64 7.22
C ALA A 40 15.71 8.33 7.26
N PRO A 41 16.54 8.13 8.30
CA PRO A 41 17.41 6.95 8.41
C PRO A 41 16.62 5.64 8.50
N LEU A 42 15.40 5.72 9.01
CA LEU A 42 14.48 4.58 9.15
C LEU A 42 13.74 4.24 7.85
N ASP A 43 13.76 5.11 6.85
CA ASP A 43 13.00 4.99 5.61
C ASP A 43 13.91 4.97 4.37
N ASP A 44 14.20 6.12 3.79
CA ASP A 44 14.91 6.27 2.52
C ASP A 44 16.30 5.66 2.59
N GLU A 45 17.06 6.02 3.62
CA GLU A 45 18.43 5.58 3.82
C GLU A 45 18.49 4.07 4.06
N LEU A 46 17.61 3.52 4.91
CA LEU A 46 17.52 2.09 5.14
C LEU A 46 17.31 1.31 3.84
N MET A 47 16.34 1.75 3.01
CA MET A 47 16.03 1.07 1.75
C MET A 47 17.18 1.14 0.75
N PHE A 48 17.84 2.30 0.66
CA PHE A 48 18.98 2.47 -0.24
C PHE A 48 20.21 1.68 0.22
N ARG A 49 20.52 1.71 1.53
CA ARG A 49 21.60 0.93 2.12
C ARG A 49 21.42 -0.56 1.86
N ALA A 50 20.22 -1.08 2.11
CA ALA A 50 19.90 -2.48 1.84
C ALA A 50 20.05 -2.83 0.35
N ALA A 51 19.63 -1.94 -0.56
CA ALA A 51 19.79 -2.15 -2.00
C ALA A 51 21.27 -2.23 -2.42
N ASN A 52 22.13 -1.36 -1.88
CA ASN A 52 23.58 -1.40 -2.11
C ASN A 52 24.19 -2.73 -1.63
N HIS A 53 23.81 -3.20 -0.43
CA HIS A 53 24.28 -4.49 0.08
C HIS A 53 23.82 -5.66 -0.79
N ILE A 54 22.57 -5.64 -1.28
CA ILE A 54 22.06 -6.67 -2.20
C ILE A 54 22.90 -6.72 -3.47
N THR A 55 23.23 -5.58 -4.08
CA THR A 55 24.06 -5.55 -5.29
C THR A 55 25.52 -5.95 -5.03
N ALA A 56 26.00 -5.77 -3.80
CA ALA A 56 27.31 -6.26 -3.36
C ALA A 56 27.31 -7.76 -2.95
N GLY A 57 26.17 -8.46 -3.05
CA GLY A 57 26.05 -9.87 -2.65
C GLY A 57 26.01 -10.11 -1.13
N GLN A 58 25.74 -9.07 -0.34
CA GLN A 58 25.77 -9.10 1.12
C GLN A 58 24.35 -9.15 1.75
N TRP A 59 23.34 -9.51 0.96
CA TRP A 59 21.92 -9.45 1.34
C TRP A 59 21.56 -8.04 1.85
N LEU A 60 21.05 -7.87 3.09
CA LEU A 60 20.70 -6.56 3.65
C LEU A 60 21.87 -5.89 4.41
N GLY A 61 23.06 -6.51 4.42
CA GLY A 61 24.25 -6.01 5.11
C GLY A 61 24.43 -6.56 6.52
N ALA A 62 25.22 -5.87 7.34
CA ALA A 62 25.41 -6.23 8.74
C ALA A 62 24.09 -6.07 9.51
N TYR A 63 23.85 -6.96 10.47
CA TYR A 63 22.67 -6.88 11.31
C TYR A 63 22.76 -5.71 12.28
N ASP A 64 21.71 -4.94 12.35
CA ASP A 64 21.49 -3.87 13.31
C ASP A 64 19.99 -3.76 13.63
N TYR A 65 19.60 -2.83 14.49
CA TYR A 65 18.21 -2.62 14.89
C TYR A 65 17.24 -2.24 13.75
N LEU A 66 17.74 -1.91 12.57
CA LEU A 66 16.98 -1.54 11.37
C LEU A 66 16.86 -2.67 10.35
N THR A 67 17.83 -3.61 10.35
CA THR A 67 18.04 -4.58 9.24
C THR A 67 16.80 -5.39 8.87
N LEU A 68 16.07 -5.95 9.84
CA LEU A 68 14.84 -6.71 9.62
C LEU A 68 13.58 -5.96 10.09
N SER A 69 13.67 -4.66 10.28
CA SER A 69 12.56 -3.88 10.85
C SER A 69 11.40 -3.65 9.88
N LYS A 70 11.63 -3.79 8.58
CA LYS A 70 10.64 -3.53 7.52
C LYS A 70 10.61 -4.63 6.48
N ALA A 71 9.53 -4.67 5.71
CA ALA A 71 9.43 -5.49 4.51
C ALA A 71 10.41 -5.00 3.43
N MET A 72 11.23 -5.90 2.87
CA MET A 72 12.45 -5.57 2.11
C MET A 72 12.35 -5.88 0.60
N PHE A 73 11.16 -5.89 0.02
CA PHE A 73 11.03 -6.05 -1.44
C PHE A 73 11.49 -4.80 -2.21
N PHE A 74 11.25 -3.60 -1.68
CA PHE A 74 11.66 -2.36 -2.36
C PHE A 74 13.18 -2.26 -2.57
N PRO A 75 14.05 -2.60 -1.61
CA PRO A 75 15.50 -2.74 -1.87
C PRO A 75 15.85 -3.69 -3.00
N VAL A 76 15.15 -4.82 -3.12
CA VAL A 76 15.33 -5.77 -4.24
C VAL A 76 14.96 -5.12 -5.57
N TRP A 77 13.87 -4.32 -5.58
CA TRP A 77 13.49 -3.53 -6.76
C TRP A 77 14.57 -2.53 -7.14
N LEU A 78 15.10 -1.75 -6.20
CA LEU A 78 16.17 -0.79 -6.46
C LEU A 78 17.44 -1.48 -6.99
N ALA A 79 17.83 -2.61 -6.38
CA ALA A 79 18.98 -3.42 -6.82
C ALA A 79 18.77 -3.94 -8.25
N LEU A 80 17.57 -4.40 -8.60
CA LEU A 80 17.22 -4.84 -9.94
C LEU A 80 17.36 -3.69 -10.96
N LEU A 81 16.86 -2.50 -10.63
CA LEU A 81 16.99 -1.33 -11.50
C LEU A 81 18.45 -0.95 -11.72
N HIS A 82 19.26 -0.98 -10.66
CA HIS A 82 20.70 -0.72 -10.75
C HIS A 82 21.38 -1.68 -11.72
N VAL A 83 21.21 -2.99 -11.52
CA VAL A 83 21.84 -4.03 -12.36
C VAL A 83 21.38 -3.94 -13.82
N LEU A 84 20.13 -3.55 -14.06
CA LEU A 84 19.58 -3.40 -15.42
C LEU A 84 19.80 -1.99 -16.01
N HIS A 85 20.46 -1.09 -15.31
CA HIS A 85 20.68 0.32 -15.71
C HIS A 85 19.37 1.04 -16.07
N LEU A 86 18.29 0.81 -15.33
CA LEU A 86 16.98 1.39 -15.57
C LEU A 86 16.72 2.60 -14.68
N PRO A 87 16.28 3.75 -15.23
CA PRO A 87 15.96 4.93 -14.44
C PRO A 87 14.78 4.70 -13.48
N TYR A 88 14.95 5.09 -12.22
CA TYR A 88 14.01 4.85 -11.13
C TYR A 88 12.57 5.30 -11.43
N LEU A 89 12.38 6.61 -11.71
CA LEU A 89 11.03 7.15 -11.94
C LEU A 89 10.36 6.59 -13.20
N ILE A 90 11.12 6.43 -14.28
CA ILE A 90 10.60 5.88 -15.55
C ILE A 90 10.17 4.43 -15.35
N SER A 91 10.93 3.66 -14.58
CA SER A 91 10.62 2.26 -14.29
C SER A 91 9.35 2.12 -13.43
N GLY A 92 9.18 2.95 -12.40
CA GLY A 92 7.95 3.03 -11.62
C GLY A 92 6.73 3.41 -12.48
N ALA A 93 6.88 4.41 -13.36
CA ALA A 93 5.82 4.81 -14.29
C ALA A 93 5.49 3.72 -15.32
N ALA A 94 6.48 2.97 -15.80
CA ALA A 94 6.27 1.85 -16.71
C ALA A 94 5.54 0.69 -16.02
N LEU A 95 5.92 0.36 -14.77
CA LEU A 95 5.23 -0.62 -13.94
C LEU A 95 3.76 -0.23 -13.73
N TRP A 96 3.50 1.05 -13.42
CA TRP A 96 2.13 1.59 -13.32
C TRP A 96 1.34 1.45 -14.61
N CYS A 97 1.90 1.83 -15.76
CA CYS A 97 1.24 1.70 -17.06
C CYS A 97 0.90 0.23 -17.37
N GLY A 98 1.78 -0.71 -17.03
CA GLY A 98 1.52 -2.14 -17.14
C GLY A 98 0.32 -2.59 -16.31
N ALA A 99 0.26 -2.18 -15.04
CA ALA A 99 -0.85 -2.47 -14.13
C ALA A 99 -2.18 -1.86 -14.64
N ALA A 100 -2.14 -0.60 -15.08
CA ALA A 100 -3.29 0.11 -15.65
C ALA A 100 -3.84 -0.58 -16.91
N LEU A 101 -2.94 -1.01 -17.80
CA LEU A 101 -3.32 -1.73 -19.02
C LEU A 101 -3.93 -3.10 -18.69
N LEU A 102 -3.32 -3.85 -17.75
CA LEU A 102 -3.86 -5.12 -17.29
C LEU A 102 -5.26 -4.96 -16.69
N ALA A 103 -5.47 -3.94 -15.84
CA ALA A 103 -6.76 -3.63 -15.25
C ALA A 103 -7.80 -3.29 -16.31
N ALA A 104 -7.47 -2.46 -17.30
CA ALA A 104 -8.35 -2.16 -18.42
C ALA A 104 -8.72 -3.42 -19.22
N PHE A 105 -7.79 -4.34 -19.42
CA PHE A 105 -8.06 -5.63 -20.06
C PHE A 105 -8.91 -6.57 -19.21
N ALA A 106 -8.73 -6.62 -17.89
CA ALA A 106 -9.56 -7.40 -17.00
C ALA A 106 -11.03 -7.01 -17.14
N PHE A 107 -11.31 -5.71 -17.01
CA PHE A 107 -12.66 -5.17 -17.10
C PHE A 107 -13.23 -5.14 -18.52
N SER A 108 -12.39 -5.18 -19.56
CA SER A 108 -12.87 -5.24 -20.97
C SER A 108 -13.82 -6.41 -21.23
N THR A 109 -13.74 -7.47 -20.45
CA THR A 109 -14.64 -8.63 -20.51
C THR A 109 -16.12 -8.25 -20.35
N LEU A 110 -16.41 -7.17 -19.63
CA LEU A 110 -17.77 -6.69 -19.38
C LEU A 110 -18.45 -6.07 -20.61
N TRP A 111 -17.68 -5.51 -21.57
CA TRP A 111 -18.25 -4.73 -22.69
C TRP A 111 -17.84 -5.18 -24.09
N ARG A 112 -16.80 -6.01 -24.23
CA ARG A 112 -16.30 -6.43 -25.56
C ARG A 112 -17.22 -7.39 -26.32
N LYS A 113 -18.12 -8.12 -25.66
CA LYS A 113 -18.94 -9.15 -26.33
C LYS A 113 -19.95 -8.59 -27.33
N LYS A 114 -20.49 -7.38 -27.09
CA LYS A 114 -21.57 -6.80 -27.93
C LYS A 114 -21.05 -6.14 -29.21
N ASP A 115 -19.99 -5.36 -29.11
CA ASP A 115 -19.30 -4.70 -30.23
C ASP A 115 -17.80 -4.60 -29.89
N PRO A 116 -16.95 -5.46 -30.48
CA PRO A 116 -15.51 -5.44 -30.19
C PRO A 116 -14.81 -4.12 -30.52
N ALA A 117 -15.30 -3.37 -31.52
CA ALA A 117 -14.70 -2.10 -31.91
C ALA A 117 -15.04 -0.97 -30.93
N GLN A 118 -16.27 -0.91 -30.45
CA GLN A 118 -16.68 -0.03 -29.37
C GLN A 118 -16.04 -0.46 -28.03
N GLY A 119 -15.94 -1.77 -27.78
CA GLY A 119 -15.30 -2.30 -26.61
C GLY A 119 -13.84 -1.89 -26.48
N ARG A 120 -13.10 -1.76 -27.61
CA ARG A 120 -11.72 -1.23 -27.60
C ARG A 120 -11.67 0.24 -27.19
N VAL A 121 -12.64 1.07 -27.59
CA VAL A 121 -12.70 2.48 -27.15
C VAL A 121 -12.87 2.58 -25.64
N LEU A 122 -13.80 1.80 -25.04
CA LEU A 122 -14.01 1.78 -23.60
C LEU A 122 -12.78 1.26 -22.85
N THR A 123 -12.11 0.24 -23.40
CA THR A 123 -10.87 -0.28 -22.80
C THR A 123 -9.74 0.76 -22.85
N LEU A 124 -9.60 1.48 -23.96
CA LEU A 124 -8.64 2.58 -24.08
C LEU A 124 -8.97 3.73 -23.12
N GLY A 125 -10.25 4.07 -22.97
CA GLY A 125 -10.72 5.10 -22.04
C GLY A 125 -10.39 4.76 -20.58
N LEU A 126 -10.64 3.50 -20.16
CA LEU A 126 -10.26 3.06 -18.81
C LEU A 126 -8.73 3.04 -18.63
N PHE A 127 -7.99 2.56 -19.64
CA PHE A 127 -6.53 2.60 -19.61
C PHE A 127 -6.02 4.03 -19.48
N ALA A 128 -6.52 4.98 -20.26
CA ALA A 128 -6.13 6.38 -20.18
C ALA A 128 -6.47 6.98 -18.81
N ALA A 129 -7.68 6.71 -18.27
CA ALA A 129 -8.09 7.19 -16.95
C ALA A 129 -7.17 6.70 -15.82
N LEU A 130 -6.67 5.46 -15.91
CA LEU A 130 -5.71 4.90 -14.95
C LEU A 130 -4.28 5.38 -15.23
N ALA A 131 -3.81 5.36 -16.47
CA ALA A 131 -2.45 5.75 -16.84
C ALA A 131 -2.13 7.21 -16.49
N PHE A 132 -3.13 8.09 -16.60
CA PHE A 132 -3.03 9.52 -16.28
C PHE A 132 -3.77 9.89 -14.98
N LEU A 133 -3.94 8.93 -14.08
CA LEU A 133 -4.47 9.19 -12.75
C LEU A 133 -3.45 10.00 -11.93
N PRO A 134 -3.82 11.19 -11.40
CA PRO A 134 -2.86 12.08 -10.74
C PRO A 134 -2.12 11.45 -9.56
N SER A 135 -2.76 10.56 -8.81
CA SER A 135 -2.10 9.84 -7.72
C SER A 135 -0.91 8.99 -8.16
N SER A 136 -0.80 8.64 -9.45
CA SER A 136 0.31 7.83 -9.97
C SER A 136 1.58 8.64 -10.29
N TRP A 137 1.49 9.96 -10.26
CA TRP A 137 2.61 10.87 -10.44
C TRP A 137 2.72 11.92 -9.33
N ALA A 138 1.95 11.73 -8.25
CA ALA A 138 1.96 12.62 -7.11
C ALA A 138 3.35 12.68 -6.44
N ALA A 139 3.66 13.77 -5.77
CA ALA A 139 4.95 14.02 -5.14
C ALA A 139 5.42 12.84 -4.27
N TYR A 140 4.54 12.23 -3.50
CA TYR A 140 4.90 11.08 -2.66
C TYR A 140 5.40 9.86 -3.47
N THR A 141 5.07 9.74 -4.77
CA THR A 141 5.61 8.68 -5.64
C THR A 141 7.01 8.99 -6.17
N LEU A 142 7.48 10.23 -6.01
CA LEU A 142 8.81 10.67 -6.43
C LEU A 142 9.88 10.37 -5.38
N ARG A 143 9.47 10.19 -4.13
CA ARG A 143 10.35 9.77 -3.03
C ARG A 143 10.98 8.42 -3.35
N VAL A 144 12.26 8.24 -3.02
CA VAL A 144 12.92 6.94 -3.16
C VAL A 144 12.46 6.04 -2.02
N TYR A 145 11.19 5.67 -2.10
CA TYR A 145 10.51 4.86 -1.10
C TYR A 145 9.41 4.00 -1.73
N ARG A 146 8.89 3.07 -0.96
CA ARG A 146 7.92 2.03 -1.35
C ARG A 146 6.71 2.54 -2.13
N ASP A 147 6.28 3.77 -1.87
CA ASP A 147 5.09 4.36 -2.50
C ASP A 147 5.22 4.60 -4.02
N ASN A 148 6.45 4.51 -4.56
CA ASN A 148 6.67 4.53 -6.01
C ASN A 148 6.09 3.30 -6.72
N ILE A 149 6.17 2.11 -6.11
CA ILE A 149 5.75 0.84 -6.75
C ILE A 149 4.53 0.19 -6.09
N PHE A 150 4.32 0.37 -4.79
CA PHE A 150 3.27 -0.32 -4.05
C PHE A 150 1.86 -0.17 -4.64
N PRO A 151 1.39 1.03 -5.06
CA PRO A 151 0.08 1.16 -5.70
C PRO A 151 -0.04 0.39 -7.01
N ALA A 152 1.06 0.28 -7.79
CA ALA A 152 1.09 -0.50 -9.01
C ALA A 152 0.99 -2.00 -8.73
N LEU A 153 1.73 -2.52 -7.72
CA LEU A 153 1.68 -3.92 -7.29
C LEU A 153 0.27 -4.30 -6.83
N CYS A 154 -0.37 -3.44 -6.02
CA CYS A 154 -1.77 -3.63 -5.63
C CYS A 154 -2.71 -3.66 -6.84
N LEU A 155 -2.51 -2.76 -7.83
CA LEU A 155 -3.34 -2.73 -9.02
C LEU A 155 -3.14 -4.00 -9.89
N TYR A 156 -1.92 -4.56 -9.99
CA TYR A 156 -1.70 -5.87 -10.61
C TYR A 156 -2.50 -6.97 -9.92
N PHE A 157 -2.47 -6.99 -8.59
CA PHE A 157 -3.26 -7.95 -7.81
C PHE A 157 -4.76 -7.83 -8.08
N PHE A 158 -5.34 -6.63 -7.93
CA PHE A 158 -6.78 -6.42 -8.14
C PHE A 158 -7.20 -6.68 -9.59
N ALA A 159 -6.38 -6.28 -10.57
CA ALA A 159 -6.60 -6.57 -11.98
C ALA A 159 -6.59 -8.08 -12.27
N GLY A 160 -5.64 -8.80 -11.68
CA GLY A 160 -5.55 -10.25 -11.80
C GLY A 160 -6.77 -10.96 -11.23
N MET A 161 -7.16 -10.61 -9.99
CA MET A 161 -8.35 -11.19 -9.33
C MET A 161 -9.65 -10.85 -10.08
N ALA A 162 -9.81 -9.60 -10.53
CA ALA A 162 -10.94 -9.19 -11.35
C ALA A 162 -10.97 -9.93 -12.70
N GLY A 163 -9.81 -10.05 -13.35
CA GLY A 163 -9.67 -10.80 -14.61
C GLY A 163 -10.02 -12.27 -14.46
N MET A 164 -9.59 -12.92 -13.38
CA MET A 164 -9.98 -14.29 -13.02
C MET A 164 -11.51 -14.38 -12.86
N ALA A 165 -12.11 -13.53 -12.03
CA ALA A 165 -13.54 -13.57 -11.72
C ALA A 165 -14.40 -13.35 -12.97
N LEU A 166 -14.12 -12.30 -13.73
CA LEU A 166 -14.89 -11.97 -14.94
C LEU A 166 -14.73 -13.03 -16.05
N ARG A 167 -13.54 -13.61 -16.22
CA ARG A 167 -13.34 -14.67 -17.21
C ARG A 167 -13.98 -15.99 -16.80
N ALA A 168 -13.97 -16.38 -15.55
CA ALA A 168 -14.66 -17.57 -15.07
C ALA A 168 -16.16 -17.54 -15.41
N VAL A 169 -16.75 -16.34 -15.45
CA VAL A 169 -18.17 -16.15 -15.73
C VAL A 169 -18.45 -15.95 -17.21
N PHE A 170 -17.73 -15.02 -17.87
CA PHE A 170 -18.07 -14.57 -19.22
C PHE A 170 -17.33 -15.28 -20.35
N THR A 171 -16.14 -15.81 -20.12
CA THR A 171 -15.31 -16.51 -21.10
C THR A 171 -14.65 -17.74 -20.48
N PRO A 172 -15.46 -18.68 -19.95
CA PRO A 172 -14.95 -19.80 -19.17
C PRO A 172 -14.05 -20.75 -19.98
N GLU A 173 -14.12 -20.72 -21.29
CA GLU A 173 -13.27 -21.52 -22.21
C GLU A 173 -11.80 -21.06 -22.20
N ARG A 174 -11.54 -19.81 -21.83
CA ARG A 174 -10.19 -19.23 -21.84
C ARG A 174 -9.42 -19.60 -20.56
N PRO A 175 -8.09 -19.73 -20.64
CA PRO A 175 -7.27 -20.05 -19.47
C PRO A 175 -7.30 -18.90 -18.46
N LEU A 176 -7.28 -19.24 -17.16
CA LEU A 176 -7.27 -18.28 -16.04
C LEU A 176 -5.84 -17.99 -15.56
N TRP A 177 -4.86 -18.86 -15.88
CA TRP A 177 -3.51 -18.77 -15.33
C TRP A 177 -2.80 -17.41 -15.54
N PRO A 178 -2.97 -16.67 -16.67
CA PRO A 178 -2.28 -15.39 -16.80
C PRO A 178 -2.76 -14.35 -15.77
N TRP A 179 -4.05 -14.40 -15.43
CA TRP A 179 -4.66 -13.53 -14.43
C TRP A 179 -4.25 -13.94 -13.02
N LEU A 180 -4.20 -15.24 -12.76
CA LEU A 180 -3.73 -15.79 -11.49
C LEU A 180 -2.25 -15.51 -11.26
N ALA A 181 -1.41 -15.59 -12.31
CA ALA A 181 -0.01 -15.21 -12.23
C ALA A 181 0.18 -13.73 -11.93
N ALA A 182 -0.60 -12.86 -12.60
CA ALA A 182 -0.55 -11.42 -12.34
C ALA A 182 -1.04 -11.09 -10.91
N ALA A 183 -2.13 -11.74 -10.46
CA ALA A 183 -2.61 -11.61 -9.09
C ALA A 183 -1.56 -12.09 -8.08
N GLY A 184 -0.90 -13.21 -8.37
CA GLY A 184 0.15 -13.78 -7.51
C GLY A 184 1.38 -12.90 -7.43
N ALA A 185 1.84 -12.35 -8.55
CA ALA A 185 2.96 -11.41 -8.57
C ALA A 185 2.62 -10.14 -7.76
N GLY A 186 1.43 -9.54 -7.99
CA GLY A 186 0.99 -8.38 -7.23
C GLY A 186 0.81 -8.66 -5.75
N LEU A 187 0.27 -9.85 -5.38
CA LEU A 187 0.11 -10.27 -3.99
C LEU A 187 1.46 -10.50 -3.29
N ALA A 188 2.33 -11.29 -3.92
CA ALA A 188 3.63 -11.63 -3.32
C ALA A 188 4.53 -10.40 -3.17
N CYS A 189 4.72 -9.64 -4.26
CA CYS A 189 5.55 -8.45 -4.21
C CYS A 189 4.96 -7.37 -3.29
N GLY A 190 3.63 -7.15 -3.34
CA GLY A 190 2.98 -6.17 -2.46
C GLY A 190 3.05 -6.55 -0.99
N TYR A 191 2.89 -7.84 -0.64
CA TYR A 191 3.01 -8.33 0.73
C TYR A 191 4.44 -8.19 1.26
N LEU A 192 5.44 -8.44 0.40
CA LEU A 192 6.86 -8.32 0.74
C LEU A 192 7.37 -6.87 0.66
N ASP A 193 6.57 -5.94 0.15
CA ASP A 193 6.88 -4.51 0.05
C ASP A 193 6.38 -3.73 1.27
N ARG A 194 5.18 -4.11 1.81
CA ARG A 194 4.57 -3.42 2.95
C ARG A 194 3.89 -4.40 3.91
N GLU A 195 4.14 -4.19 5.19
CA GLU A 195 3.66 -5.01 6.31
C GLU A 195 2.13 -5.02 6.41
N ASP A 196 1.49 -3.92 6.06
CA ASP A 196 0.04 -3.74 6.12
C ASP A 196 -0.72 -4.29 4.90
N ALA A 197 0.00 -4.72 3.85
CA ALA A 197 -0.60 -5.21 2.60
C ALA A 197 -1.50 -6.44 2.83
N GLY A 198 -1.08 -7.35 3.70
CA GLY A 198 -1.82 -8.57 4.02
C GLY A 198 -3.23 -8.30 4.54
N LEU A 199 -3.42 -7.21 5.29
CA LEU A 199 -4.69 -6.89 5.94
C LEU A 199 -5.83 -6.56 4.98
N PHE A 200 -5.54 -6.14 3.75
CA PHE A 200 -6.58 -5.84 2.76
C PHE A 200 -6.48 -6.69 1.49
N LEU A 201 -5.28 -7.13 1.08
CA LEU A 201 -5.13 -7.99 -0.09
C LEU A 201 -5.62 -9.42 0.17
N LEU A 202 -5.28 -10.03 1.32
CA LEU A 202 -5.66 -11.41 1.62
C LEU A 202 -7.17 -11.60 1.80
N PRO A 203 -7.91 -10.75 2.53
CA PRO A 203 -9.38 -10.88 2.61
C PRO A 203 -10.06 -10.77 1.24
N PHE A 204 -9.60 -9.86 0.37
CA PHE A 204 -10.13 -9.76 -0.99
C PHE A 204 -9.79 -10.99 -1.82
N ALA A 205 -8.54 -11.49 -1.74
CA ALA A 205 -8.14 -12.73 -2.41
C ALA A 205 -9.02 -13.90 -2.01
N ALA A 206 -9.22 -14.10 -0.71
CA ALA A 206 -10.05 -15.18 -0.16
C ALA A 206 -11.49 -15.07 -0.66
N ALA A 207 -12.13 -13.90 -0.53
CA ALA A 207 -13.50 -13.68 -0.97
C ALA A 207 -13.67 -13.93 -2.48
N ALA A 208 -12.79 -13.37 -3.31
CA ALA A 208 -12.84 -13.55 -4.75
C ALA A 208 -12.60 -15.01 -5.16
N THR A 209 -11.67 -15.70 -4.49
CA THR A 209 -11.40 -17.14 -4.72
C THR A 209 -12.62 -17.99 -4.39
N VAL A 210 -13.27 -17.78 -3.25
CA VAL A 210 -14.47 -18.53 -2.85
C VAL A 210 -15.62 -18.30 -3.85
N ILE A 211 -15.88 -17.05 -4.24
CA ILE A 211 -16.93 -16.70 -5.21
C ILE A 211 -16.67 -17.42 -6.55
N VAL A 212 -15.44 -17.36 -7.04
CA VAL A 212 -15.07 -18.01 -8.31
C VAL A 212 -15.06 -19.53 -8.18
N ALA A 213 -14.65 -20.08 -7.05
CA ALA A 213 -14.68 -21.52 -6.79
C ALA A 213 -16.10 -22.09 -6.90
N VAL A 214 -17.10 -21.42 -6.33
CA VAL A 214 -18.51 -21.82 -6.47
C VAL A 214 -18.94 -21.85 -7.94
N VAL A 215 -18.57 -20.84 -8.73
CA VAL A 215 -18.89 -20.76 -10.16
C VAL A 215 -18.21 -21.89 -10.95
N LEU A 216 -16.93 -22.17 -10.68
CA LEU A 216 -16.14 -23.18 -11.39
C LEU A 216 -16.57 -24.60 -11.02
N ALA A 217 -16.87 -24.85 -9.74
CA ALA A 217 -17.40 -26.12 -9.26
C ALA A 217 -18.76 -26.43 -9.90
N GLY A 218 -19.69 -25.46 -9.94
CA GLY A 218 -20.98 -25.60 -10.61
C GLY A 218 -20.86 -25.88 -12.11
N LYS A 219 -19.77 -25.44 -12.74
CA LYS A 219 -19.43 -25.75 -14.14
C LYS A 219 -18.53 -26.99 -14.31
N ARG A 220 -18.21 -27.71 -13.23
CA ARG A 220 -17.31 -28.88 -13.18
C ARG A 220 -15.91 -28.62 -13.78
N ARG A 221 -15.37 -27.40 -13.62
CA ARG A 221 -14.07 -26.99 -14.18
C ARG A 221 -12.94 -27.18 -13.14
N TRP A 222 -12.68 -28.41 -12.75
CA TRP A 222 -11.76 -28.78 -11.68
C TRP A 222 -10.33 -28.29 -11.88
N LYS A 223 -9.80 -28.31 -13.12
CA LYS A 223 -8.46 -27.78 -13.43
C LYS A 223 -8.36 -26.27 -13.19
N ALA A 224 -9.38 -25.52 -13.55
CA ALA A 224 -9.43 -24.07 -13.33
C ALA A 224 -9.65 -23.75 -11.84
N LEU A 225 -10.41 -24.60 -11.12
CA LEU A 225 -10.57 -24.51 -9.68
C LEU A 225 -9.23 -24.73 -8.96
N ALA A 226 -8.51 -25.81 -9.30
CA ALA A 226 -7.19 -26.07 -8.73
C ALA A 226 -6.17 -24.95 -9.04
N ALA A 227 -6.24 -24.35 -10.23
CA ALA A 227 -5.34 -23.25 -10.59
C ALA A 227 -5.48 -22.01 -9.69
N GLN A 228 -6.59 -21.83 -8.96
CA GLN A 228 -6.78 -20.71 -8.04
C GLN A 228 -5.78 -20.69 -6.87
N VAL A 229 -5.03 -21.79 -6.65
CA VAL A 229 -3.95 -21.84 -5.66
C VAL A 229 -2.72 -21.01 -6.08
N ILE A 230 -2.56 -20.70 -7.37
CA ILE A 230 -1.36 -20.04 -7.93
C ILE A 230 -0.98 -18.76 -7.18
N PRO A 231 -1.86 -17.78 -6.90
CA PRO A 231 -1.49 -16.58 -6.18
C PRO A 231 -0.92 -16.85 -4.78
N TYR A 232 -1.48 -17.83 -4.09
CA TYR A 232 -1.06 -18.20 -2.73
C TYR A 232 0.26 -18.97 -2.72
N VAL A 233 0.50 -19.81 -3.73
CA VAL A 233 1.79 -20.50 -3.91
C VAL A 233 2.87 -19.46 -4.22
N MET A 234 2.60 -18.47 -5.09
CA MET A 234 3.57 -17.40 -5.38
C MET A 234 3.88 -16.57 -4.13
N LEU A 235 2.87 -16.22 -3.33
CA LEU A 235 3.09 -15.57 -2.04
C LEU A 235 3.95 -16.46 -1.12
N GLY A 236 3.59 -17.72 -0.95
CA GLY A 236 4.33 -18.67 -0.11
C GLY A 236 5.78 -18.82 -0.54
N VAL A 237 6.04 -18.95 -1.84
CA VAL A 237 7.40 -19.01 -2.39
C VAL A 237 8.17 -17.72 -2.09
N GLY A 238 7.54 -16.54 -2.27
CA GLY A 238 8.17 -15.26 -1.94
C GLY A 238 8.53 -15.16 -0.46
N VAL A 239 7.59 -15.45 0.44
CA VAL A 239 7.80 -15.45 1.90
C VAL A 239 8.91 -16.43 2.28
N LEU A 240 8.84 -17.68 1.81
CA LEU A 240 9.86 -18.69 2.09
C LEU A 240 11.25 -18.27 1.59
N THR A 241 11.33 -17.61 0.42
CA THR A 241 12.60 -17.12 -0.12
C THR A 241 13.21 -16.07 0.81
N PHE A 242 12.45 -15.06 1.23
CA PHE A 242 12.96 -14.02 2.13
C PHE A 242 13.30 -14.58 3.52
N CYS A 243 12.45 -15.43 4.11
CA CYS A 243 12.74 -16.08 5.38
C CYS A 243 14.00 -16.95 5.30
N THR A 244 14.21 -17.66 4.19
CA THR A 244 15.43 -18.48 3.99
C THR A 244 16.66 -17.62 3.85
N LEU A 245 16.60 -16.51 3.11
CA LEU A 245 17.71 -15.56 3.01
C LEU A 245 18.04 -14.94 4.37
N ASN A 246 17.02 -14.52 5.14
CA ASN A 246 17.23 -14.00 6.50
C ASN A 246 17.83 -15.08 7.43
N TYR A 247 17.36 -16.32 7.33
CA TYR A 247 17.93 -17.42 8.10
C TYR A 247 19.40 -17.70 7.75
N THR A 248 19.76 -17.70 6.47
CA THR A 248 21.14 -17.97 6.03
C THR A 248 22.11 -16.87 6.41
N HIS A 249 21.67 -15.61 6.50
CA HIS A 249 22.55 -14.47 6.80
C HIS A 249 22.52 -14.08 8.30
N TYR A 250 21.36 -14.21 8.95
CA TYR A 250 21.16 -13.73 10.31
C TYR A 250 20.76 -14.82 11.31
N GLY A 251 20.47 -16.03 10.83
CA GLY A 251 20.10 -17.17 11.69
C GLY A 251 18.69 -17.14 12.24
N VAL A 252 17.80 -16.22 11.75
CA VAL A 252 16.39 -16.12 12.12
C VAL A 252 15.49 -16.32 10.91
N PHE A 253 14.47 -17.18 11.04
CA PHE A 253 13.52 -17.50 9.98
C PHE A 253 12.27 -16.65 10.12
N ALA A 254 12.37 -15.36 9.74
CA ALA A 254 11.30 -14.38 9.81
C ALA A 254 11.38 -13.40 8.65
N LEU A 255 10.27 -12.74 8.30
CA LEU A 255 10.26 -11.61 7.35
C LEU A 255 10.69 -10.32 8.01
N SER A 256 10.21 -10.09 9.22
CA SER A 256 10.47 -8.89 10.01
C SER A 256 10.64 -9.30 11.48
N ASP A 257 11.56 -8.65 12.17
CA ASP A 257 11.73 -8.76 13.62
C ASP A 257 11.06 -7.61 14.38
N PHE A 258 10.29 -6.76 13.68
CA PHE A 258 9.59 -5.61 14.25
C PHE A 258 8.11 -5.87 14.48
N SER A 259 7.42 -6.37 13.47
CA SER A 259 5.97 -6.59 13.51
C SER A 259 5.56 -7.99 13.93
N GLU A 260 6.51 -8.90 13.99
CA GLU A 260 6.35 -10.31 14.32
C GLU A 260 7.39 -10.75 15.36
N GLY A 261 7.26 -11.94 15.90
CA GLY A 261 8.24 -12.54 16.78
C GLY A 261 8.33 -11.90 18.18
N SER A 262 9.52 -12.01 18.76
CA SER A 262 9.79 -11.68 20.17
C SER A 262 9.72 -10.18 20.46
N PHE A 263 10.17 -9.30 19.56
CA PHE A 263 10.01 -7.85 19.75
C PHE A 263 8.53 -7.44 19.81
N ALA A 264 7.71 -7.93 18.88
CA ALA A 264 6.27 -7.66 18.91
C ALA A 264 5.60 -8.25 20.15
N ALA A 265 6.08 -9.40 20.65
CA ALA A 265 5.62 -9.99 21.90
C ALA A 265 6.00 -9.11 23.11
N ALA A 266 7.22 -8.57 23.15
CA ALA A 266 7.66 -7.64 24.21
C ALA A 266 6.84 -6.35 24.19
N MET A 267 6.62 -5.74 23.00
CA MET A 267 5.78 -4.54 22.89
C MET A 267 4.32 -4.83 23.31
N GLY A 268 3.78 -5.98 22.92
CA GLY A 268 2.46 -6.44 23.35
C GLY A 268 2.35 -6.63 24.86
N ALA A 269 3.41 -7.16 25.51
CA ALA A 269 3.49 -7.32 26.94
C ALA A 269 3.60 -5.97 27.67
N MET A 270 4.42 -5.02 27.18
CA MET A 270 4.51 -3.67 27.75
C MET A 270 3.18 -2.93 27.68
N MET A 271 2.46 -3.00 26.55
CA MET A 271 1.12 -2.40 26.41
C MET A 271 0.05 -3.03 27.30
N ARG A 272 0.34 -4.17 27.90
CA ARG A 272 -0.53 -4.85 28.86
C ARG A 272 -0.54 -4.19 30.23
N VAL A 273 0.59 -3.55 30.60
CA VAL A 273 0.75 -2.91 31.91
C VAL A 273 -0.21 -1.74 32.06
N ASP A 274 -0.84 -1.66 33.23
CA ASP A 274 -1.80 -0.59 33.50
C ASP A 274 -1.10 0.75 33.76
N THR A 275 -1.77 1.83 33.34
CA THR A 275 -1.24 3.19 33.35
C THR A 275 -2.32 4.18 33.74
N ASP A 276 -1.95 5.19 34.48
CA ASP A 276 -2.81 6.32 34.80
C ASP A 276 -2.91 7.33 33.63
N ASN A 277 -1.91 7.31 32.73
CA ASN A 277 -1.89 8.15 31.54
C ASN A 277 -2.59 7.46 30.36
N THR A 278 -3.82 7.87 30.10
CA THR A 278 -4.65 7.37 28.98
C THR A 278 -4.66 8.31 27.78
N ALA A 279 -3.66 9.18 27.64
CA ALA A 279 -3.58 10.10 26.51
C ALA A 279 -3.55 9.32 25.19
N PRO A 280 -4.28 9.79 24.15
CA PRO A 280 -4.23 9.17 22.83
C PRO A 280 -2.79 9.22 22.30
N TYR A 281 -2.47 8.29 21.39
CA TYR A 281 -1.16 8.11 20.77
C TYR A 281 -0.06 7.49 21.65
N LEU A 282 -0.24 7.32 22.96
CA LEU A 282 0.75 6.68 23.82
C LEU A 282 0.49 5.17 23.93
N SER A 283 1.48 4.34 23.55
CA SER A 283 1.38 2.89 23.69
C SER A 283 1.88 2.39 25.06
N VAL A 284 3.01 2.90 25.49
CA VAL A 284 3.67 2.58 26.77
C VAL A 284 4.11 3.91 27.40
N PRO A 285 3.21 4.60 28.14
CA PRO A 285 3.51 5.87 28.80
C PRO A 285 4.62 5.74 29.86
N ALA A 286 5.21 6.87 30.23
CA ALA A 286 6.33 6.94 31.18
C ALA A 286 6.03 6.23 32.52
N ASP A 287 4.84 6.42 33.09
CA ASP A 287 4.42 5.76 34.33
C ASP A 287 4.31 4.23 34.20
N ALA A 288 3.97 3.73 33.03
CA ALA A 288 3.98 2.30 32.75
C ALA A 288 5.41 1.78 32.58
N ARG A 289 6.30 2.55 31.91
CA ARG A 289 7.70 2.18 31.75
C ARG A 289 8.43 2.11 33.08
N GLU A 290 8.20 3.07 33.99
CA GLU A 290 8.76 3.06 35.36
C GLU A 290 8.39 1.77 36.11
N LYS A 291 7.09 1.40 36.10
CA LYS A 291 6.62 0.14 36.69
C LYS A 291 7.30 -1.09 36.10
N ILE A 292 7.57 -1.05 34.77
CA ILE A 292 8.20 -2.15 34.06
C ILE A 292 9.68 -2.26 34.39
N TYR A 293 10.43 -1.15 34.52
CA TYR A 293 11.85 -1.15 34.91
C TYR A 293 12.04 -1.79 36.28
N ASP A 294 11.18 -1.44 37.24
CA ASP A 294 11.22 -2.02 38.61
C ASP A 294 10.98 -3.54 38.62
N ALA A 295 10.14 -4.03 37.70
CA ALA A 295 9.74 -5.44 37.67
C ALA A 295 10.64 -6.32 36.78
N VAL A 296 11.33 -5.73 35.81
CA VAL A 296 12.11 -6.43 34.75
C VAL A 296 13.50 -5.81 34.61
N PRO A 297 14.47 -6.28 35.43
CA PRO A 297 15.83 -5.70 35.46
C PRO A 297 16.57 -5.69 34.12
N GLU A 298 16.19 -6.56 33.20
CA GLU A 298 16.75 -6.57 31.85
C GLU A 298 16.53 -5.26 31.10
N LEU A 299 15.50 -4.50 31.44
CA LEU A 299 15.17 -3.22 30.80
C LEU A 299 15.82 -2.01 31.48
N GLU A 300 16.40 -2.20 32.68
CA GLU A 300 17.07 -1.12 33.42
C GLU A 300 18.17 -0.41 32.62
N PRO A 301 19.04 -1.11 31.83
CA PRO A 301 20.02 -0.45 30.97
C PRO A 301 19.41 0.46 29.90
N LEU A 302 18.18 0.17 29.47
CA LEU A 302 17.50 0.99 28.45
C LEU A 302 16.86 2.25 29.05
N ALA A 303 16.64 2.29 30.38
CA ALA A 303 15.99 3.42 31.06
C ALA A 303 16.80 4.71 30.89
N TYR A 304 18.12 4.67 31.05
CA TYR A 304 18.96 5.85 30.80
C TYR A 304 18.73 6.45 29.42
N TRP A 305 18.75 5.62 28.37
CA TRP A 305 18.59 6.10 26.99
C TRP A 305 17.20 6.68 26.73
N LEU A 306 16.17 6.05 27.28
CA LEU A 306 14.78 6.47 27.05
C LEU A 306 14.38 7.68 27.89
N GLU A 307 14.87 7.78 29.12
CA GLU A 307 14.37 8.79 30.08
C GLU A 307 15.34 9.94 30.34
N GLU A 308 16.66 9.77 30.03
CA GLU A 308 17.68 10.76 30.37
C GLU A 308 18.50 11.25 29.18
N ASP A 309 18.72 10.39 28.13
CA ASP A 309 19.53 10.78 26.96
C ASP A 309 18.81 11.82 26.10
N ALA A 310 19.36 13.04 26.10
CA ALA A 310 18.76 14.18 25.41
C ALA A 310 18.68 13.99 23.89
N GLN A 311 19.65 13.27 23.28
CA GLN A 311 19.67 13.10 21.83
C GLN A 311 18.58 12.13 21.40
N LEU A 312 18.42 10.98 22.05
CA LEU A 312 17.38 10.01 21.74
C LEU A 312 15.99 10.61 21.98
N GLN A 313 15.83 11.38 23.06
CA GLN A 313 14.57 12.10 23.31
C GLN A 313 14.27 13.12 22.21
N ASN A 314 15.22 13.93 21.79
CA ASN A 314 15.03 14.91 20.71
C ASN A 314 14.66 14.24 19.37
N ASP A 315 15.19 13.05 19.11
CA ASP A 315 14.92 12.31 17.86
C ASP A 315 13.53 11.66 17.84
N PHE A 316 12.98 11.26 18.99
CA PHE A 316 11.78 10.40 19.03
C PHE A 316 10.65 10.88 19.93
N ARG A 317 10.90 11.72 20.94
CA ARG A 317 9.87 12.21 21.86
C ARG A 317 9.02 13.30 21.21
N ASP A 318 7.74 13.29 21.47
CA ASP A 318 6.85 14.36 21.02
C ASP A 318 6.80 15.46 22.10
N PRO A 319 7.26 16.68 21.78
CA PRO A 319 7.28 17.77 22.75
C PRO A 319 5.89 18.21 23.23
N ASN A 320 4.82 17.92 22.45
CA ASN A 320 3.46 18.28 22.84
C ASN A 320 2.82 17.26 23.80
N LEU A 321 3.32 16.03 23.82
CA LEU A 321 2.86 14.96 24.71
C LEU A 321 3.79 14.77 25.89
N ASP A 322 4.96 15.39 25.87
CA ASP A 322 6.06 15.16 26.81
C ASP A 322 6.38 13.67 27.01
N ASP A 323 6.18 12.88 25.95
CA ASP A 323 6.41 11.44 25.92
C ASP A 323 6.57 10.96 24.45
N TYR A 324 6.77 9.65 24.24
CA TYR A 324 6.92 9.03 22.94
C TYR A 324 5.56 8.66 22.35
N ARG A 325 5.25 9.12 21.13
CA ARG A 325 4.13 8.52 20.37
C ARG A 325 4.37 7.02 20.14
N ALA A 326 3.29 6.25 20.03
CA ALA A 326 3.38 4.80 19.85
C ALA A 326 4.32 4.39 18.71
N GLY A 327 4.22 5.03 17.56
CA GLY A 327 5.10 4.76 16.42
C GLY A 327 6.56 5.09 16.70
N SER A 328 6.85 6.21 17.39
CA SER A 328 8.21 6.65 17.73
C SER A 328 8.82 5.82 18.85
N PHE A 329 8.04 5.41 19.84
CA PHE A 329 8.50 4.60 20.96
C PHE A 329 9.19 3.31 20.53
N TYR A 330 8.60 2.62 19.56
CA TYR A 330 9.19 1.36 19.07
C TYR A 330 10.56 1.54 18.43
N TRP A 331 10.80 2.66 17.78
CA TRP A 331 12.11 2.99 17.21
C TRP A 331 13.08 3.45 18.29
N ALA A 332 12.62 4.25 19.24
CA ALA A 332 13.43 4.71 20.36
C ALA A 332 13.98 3.53 21.20
N ILE A 333 13.12 2.60 21.60
CA ILE A 333 13.54 1.45 22.41
C ILE A 333 14.48 0.49 21.65
N ARG A 334 14.27 0.31 20.33
CA ARG A 334 15.20 -0.48 19.50
C ARG A 334 16.56 0.20 19.39
N ARG A 335 16.59 1.52 19.23
CA ARG A 335 17.84 2.29 19.20
C ARG A 335 18.56 2.27 20.55
N ALA A 336 17.84 2.40 21.66
CA ALA A 336 18.39 2.22 23.00
C ALA A 336 19.02 0.82 23.16
N ALA A 337 18.32 -0.23 22.72
CA ALA A 337 18.81 -1.59 22.74
C ALA A 337 20.04 -1.80 21.82
N GLN A 338 20.15 -1.06 20.71
CA GLN A 338 21.36 -1.06 19.88
C GLN A 338 22.57 -0.47 20.64
N PHE A 339 22.37 0.60 21.39
CA PHE A 339 23.45 1.20 22.20
C PHE A 339 23.95 0.26 23.29
N GLU A 340 23.08 -0.58 23.85
CA GLU A 340 23.42 -1.62 24.83
C GLU A 340 23.96 -2.91 24.17
N GLY A 341 24.18 -2.92 22.85
CA GLY A 341 24.74 -4.06 22.12
C GLY A 341 23.78 -5.24 21.95
N ILE A 342 22.50 -5.09 22.27
CA ILE A 342 21.48 -6.14 22.15
C ILE A 342 21.29 -6.55 20.67
N TYR A 343 21.46 -5.61 19.75
CA TYR A 343 21.39 -5.86 18.30
C TYR A 343 22.74 -6.23 17.67
N ALA A 344 23.68 -6.81 18.44
CA ALA A 344 24.94 -7.33 17.91
C ALA A 344 24.70 -8.45 16.89
N ASP A 345 23.70 -9.28 17.10
CA ASP A 345 23.18 -10.27 16.14
C ASP A 345 21.69 -10.55 16.38
N ALA A 346 21.03 -11.13 15.37
CA ALA A 346 19.60 -11.33 15.40
C ALA A 346 19.12 -12.35 16.46
N LYS A 347 19.94 -13.35 16.80
CA LYS A 347 19.59 -14.36 17.82
C LYS A 347 19.65 -13.76 19.20
N THR A 348 20.67 -12.94 19.47
CA THR A 348 20.81 -12.20 20.73
C THR A 348 19.63 -11.26 20.94
N ALA A 349 19.25 -10.50 19.90
CA ALA A 349 18.11 -9.62 19.95
C ALA A 349 16.78 -10.38 20.17
N ASP A 350 16.57 -11.47 19.43
CA ASP A 350 15.37 -12.32 19.58
C ASP A 350 15.24 -12.91 20.99
N ALA A 351 16.32 -13.47 21.52
CA ALA A 351 16.36 -14.05 22.87
C ALA A 351 16.11 -13.00 23.96
N TYR A 352 16.68 -11.79 23.80
CA TYR A 352 16.47 -10.68 24.73
C TYR A 352 15.00 -10.26 24.77
N TRP A 353 14.40 -9.97 23.62
CA TRP A 353 13.01 -9.53 23.56
C TRP A 353 12.03 -10.63 24.00
N GLN A 354 12.35 -11.91 23.72
CA GLN A 354 11.54 -13.01 24.24
C GLN A 354 11.59 -13.05 25.78
N THR A 355 12.78 -12.88 26.38
CA THR A 355 12.95 -12.83 27.83
C THR A 355 12.16 -11.69 28.45
N VAL A 356 12.22 -10.50 27.86
CA VAL A 356 11.45 -9.33 28.29
C VAL A 356 9.95 -9.60 28.22
N ALA A 357 9.47 -10.15 27.10
CA ALA A 357 8.06 -10.49 26.92
C ALA A 357 7.56 -11.47 27.99
N ASP A 358 8.34 -12.54 28.24
CA ASP A 358 7.98 -13.59 29.20
C ASP A 358 7.95 -13.06 30.64
N LYS A 359 8.92 -12.24 31.03
CA LYS A 359 8.98 -11.66 32.37
C LYS A 359 7.84 -10.69 32.64
N ILE A 360 7.57 -9.77 31.72
CA ILE A 360 6.43 -8.84 31.86
C ILE A 360 5.12 -9.62 31.93
N ASN A 361 4.93 -10.60 31.06
CA ASN A 361 3.72 -11.41 31.05
C ASN A 361 3.58 -12.22 32.35
N ALA A 362 4.65 -12.80 32.87
CA ALA A 362 4.64 -13.53 34.14
C ALA A 362 4.30 -12.61 35.32
N ALA A 363 4.89 -11.42 35.35
CA ALA A 363 4.60 -10.43 36.42
C ALA A 363 3.14 -9.94 36.38
N CYS A 364 2.59 -9.70 35.17
CA CYS A 364 1.17 -9.38 34.98
C CYS A 364 0.25 -10.53 35.42
N ASP A 365 0.58 -11.78 35.05
CA ASP A 365 -0.25 -12.95 35.39
C ASP A 365 -0.21 -13.29 36.88
N ALA A 366 0.92 -12.99 37.56
CA ALA A 366 1.08 -13.11 39.01
C ALA A 366 0.44 -11.95 39.81
N GLY A 367 0.02 -10.88 39.11
CA GLY A 367 -0.54 -9.68 39.73
C GLY A 367 0.50 -8.76 40.39
N THR A 368 1.79 -8.99 40.16
CA THR A 368 2.88 -8.10 40.63
C THR A 368 3.00 -6.84 39.79
N LEU A 369 2.64 -6.92 38.49
CA LEU A 369 2.39 -5.77 37.64
C LEU A 369 0.88 -5.65 37.40
N PRO A 370 0.27 -4.48 37.65
CA PRO A 370 -1.13 -4.25 37.28
C PRO A 370 -1.30 -4.30 35.75
N ASN A 371 -2.37 -4.92 35.29
CA ASN A 371 -2.59 -5.08 33.84
C ASN A 371 -4.01 -4.71 33.43
N ARG A 372 -4.14 -4.11 32.24
CA ARG A 372 -5.41 -3.65 31.64
C ARG A 372 -5.90 -4.53 30.48
N THR A 373 -5.06 -5.37 29.90
CA THR A 373 -5.39 -6.21 28.73
C THR A 373 -4.78 -7.60 28.84
N GLY A 374 -5.21 -8.53 27.98
CA GLY A 374 -4.63 -9.86 27.88
C GLY A 374 -3.30 -9.89 27.10
N ARG A 375 -2.66 -11.07 27.03
CA ARG A 375 -1.44 -11.31 26.26
C ARG A 375 -1.64 -11.01 24.77
N ARG A 376 -0.66 -10.34 24.14
CA ARG A 376 -0.67 -9.97 22.73
C ARG A 376 0.73 -10.09 22.13
N VAL A 377 0.77 -10.37 20.83
CA VAL A 377 1.97 -10.24 20.00
C VAL A 377 1.63 -9.17 18.95
N ALA A 378 1.98 -7.94 19.21
CA ALA A 378 1.65 -6.82 18.33
C ALA A 378 2.42 -5.55 18.70
N THR A 379 2.76 -4.76 17.71
CA THR A 379 3.25 -3.39 17.82
C THR A 379 2.14 -2.34 17.59
N SER A 380 0.91 -2.76 17.31
CA SER A 380 -0.23 -1.85 17.16
C SER A 380 -1.01 -1.71 18.45
N GLN A 381 -1.60 -0.54 18.66
CA GLN A 381 -2.51 -0.29 19.76
C GLN A 381 -3.69 -1.29 19.76
N PRO A 382 -4.22 -1.68 20.96
CA PRO A 382 -5.44 -2.49 21.03
C PRO A 382 -6.62 -1.71 20.42
N ILE A 383 -7.46 -2.42 19.67
CA ILE A 383 -8.72 -1.85 19.19
C ILE A 383 -9.62 -1.60 20.40
N SER A 384 -9.92 -0.33 20.65
CA SER A 384 -10.78 0.10 21.74
C SER A 384 -12.02 0.82 21.20
N ALA A 385 -13.15 0.69 21.90
CA ALA A 385 -14.37 1.44 21.58
C ALA A 385 -14.15 2.96 21.61
N ALA A 386 -13.19 3.44 22.41
CA ALA A 386 -12.84 4.86 22.48
C ALA A 386 -12.32 5.43 21.17
N TYR A 387 -11.66 4.62 20.32
CA TYR A 387 -11.16 5.07 19.02
C TYR A 387 -12.22 5.06 17.91
N VAL A 388 -13.37 4.40 18.10
CA VAL A 388 -14.37 4.21 17.04
C VAL A 388 -14.88 5.53 16.47
N PRO A 389 -15.32 6.53 17.27
CA PRO A 389 -15.84 7.79 16.73
C PRO A 389 -14.80 8.56 15.90
N SER A 390 -13.56 8.70 16.41
CA SER A 390 -12.47 9.39 15.72
C SER A 390 -12.00 8.62 14.49
N THR A 391 -11.93 7.28 14.54
CA THR A 391 -11.61 6.45 13.36
C THR A 391 -12.67 6.60 12.26
N LEU A 392 -13.95 6.64 12.60
CA LEU A 392 -15.02 6.86 11.62
C LEU A 392 -14.93 8.24 10.99
N ALA A 393 -14.70 9.28 11.80
CA ALA A 393 -14.53 10.65 11.31
C ALA A 393 -13.31 10.75 10.37
N GLU A 394 -12.17 10.17 10.78
CA GLU A 394 -10.94 10.20 9.97
C GLU A 394 -11.06 9.31 8.72
N THR A 395 -11.77 8.18 8.79
CA THR A 395 -12.12 7.38 7.60
C THR A 395 -12.90 8.20 6.58
N TRP A 396 -13.87 8.97 7.05
CA TRP A 396 -14.67 9.86 6.20
C TRP A 396 -13.82 10.97 5.60
N ASN A 397 -12.97 11.61 6.40
CA ASN A 397 -12.03 12.63 5.94
C ASN A 397 -11.07 12.07 4.88
N GLY A 398 -10.45 10.92 5.15
CA GLY A 398 -9.54 10.24 4.22
C GLY A 398 -10.23 9.83 2.92
N PHE A 399 -11.47 9.36 2.98
CA PHE A 399 -12.23 9.02 1.78
C PHE A 399 -12.51 10.25 0.90
N TRP A 400 -12.91 11.39 1.48
CA TRP A 400 -13.07 12.64 0.74
C TRP A 400 -11.76 13.23 0.26
N HIS A 401 -10.68 13.04 0.99
CA HIS A 401 -9.34 13.43 0.59
C HIS A 401 -8.93 12.70 -0.71
N VAL A 402 -9.17 11.39 -0.75
CA VAL A 402 -8.93 10.55 -1.94
C VAL A 402 -9.81 10.97 -3.12
N LEU A 403 -11.10 11.17 -2.91
CA LEU A 403 -12.02 11.61 -3.97
C LEU A 403 -11.62 12.98 -4.54
N GLY A 404 -11.16 13.88 -3.67
CA GLY A 404 -10.67 15.21 -4.05
C GLY A 404 -9.31 15.22 -4.70
N LEU A 405 -8.61 14.07 -4.79
CA LEU A 405 -7.22 13.97 -5.26
C LEU A 405 -6.32 15.02 -4.57
N ARG A 406 -6.55 15.24 -3.26
CA ARG A 406 -5.73 16.17 -2.48
C ARG A 406 -4.32 15.61 -2.36
N ASP A 407 -3.34 16.49 -2.26
CA ASP A 407 -1.90 16.17 -2.20
C ASP A 407 -1.38 15.33 -3.39
N CYS A 408 -2.10 15.37 -4.53
CA CYS A 408 -1.66 14.78 -5.78
C CYS A 408 -0.92 15.80 -6.68
N ALA A 409 -0.12 16.67 -6.08
CA ALA A 409 0.78 17.57 -6.82
C ALA A 409 1.84 16.75 -7.58
N PRO A 410 2.24 17.16 -8.80
CA PRO A 410 3.19 16.40 -9.62
C PRO A 410 4.67 16.67 -9.27
N TYR A 411 4.95 17.41 -8.22
CA TYR A 411 6.30 17.78 -7.78
C TYR A 411 6.36 17.87 -6.26
N GLU A 412 7.57 17.69 -5.73
CA GLU A 412 7.86 17.93 -4.31
C GLU A 412 8.19 19.40 -4.11
N THR A 413 7.67 19.99 -3.05
CA THR A 413 7.96 21.39 -2.66
C THR A 413 9.18 21.48 -1.75
N LEU A 414 9.45 20.40 -0.98
CA LEU A 414 10.62 20.31 -0.13
C LEU A 414 11.83 19.83 -0.92
N ARG A 415 13.02 20.21 -0.48
CA ARG A 415 14.27 19.74 -1.06
C ARG A 415 14.58 18.31 -0.62
N SER A 416 15.39 17.63 -1.42
CA SER A 416 16.13 16.47 -0.92
C SER A 416 17.08 16.90 0.20
N ILE A 417 17.26 16.02 1.19
CA ILE A 417 18.19 16.22 2.32
C ILE A 417 19.37 15.26 2.09
N GLY A 418 20.58 15.77 2.20
CA GLY A 418 21.83 15.02 2.00
C GLY A 418 22.98 15.94 1.57
N THR A 419 24.16 15.37 1.39
CA THR A 419 25.34 16.03 0.84
C THR A 419 25.39 15.90 -0.69
N GLU A 420 26.26 16.68 -1.35
CA GLU A 420 26.50 16.55 -2.79
C GLU A 420 26.99 15.13 -3.16
N ASP A 421 27.82 14.52 -2.30
CA ASP A 421 28.30 13.15 -2.49
C ASP A 421 27.16 12.13 -2.38
N ASP A 422 26.22 12.33 -1.45
CA ASP A 422 25.02 11.50 -1.34
C ASP A 422 24.20 11.58 -2.63
N PHE A 423 23.95 12.80 -3.11
CA PHE A 423 23.15 12.98 -4.34
C PHE A 423 23.84 12.38 -5.56
N ALA A 424 25.17 12.50 -5.67
CA ALA A 424 25.93 11.87 -6.74
C ALA A 424 25.87 10.34 -6.68
N ALA A 425 26.06 9.76 -5.49
CA ALA A 425 26.01 8.31 -5.27
C ALA A 425 24.62 7.75 -5.60
N TRP A 426 23.55 8.36 -5.06
CA TRP A 426 22.18 7.89 -5.30
C TRP A 426 21.75 8.09 -6.75
N SER A 427 22.10 9.24 -7.36
CA SER A 427 21.81 9.50 -8.78
C SER A 427 22.50 8.48 -9.69
N GLY A 428 23.79 8.18 -9.42
CA GLY A 428 24.52 7.15 -10.15
C GLY A 428 23.93 5.76 -9.98
N TYR A 429 23.50 5.40 -8.77
CA TYR A 429 22.89 4.11 -8.48
C TYR A 429 21.51 3.94 -9.12
N LEU A 430 20.65 4.95 -9.04
CA LEU A 430 19.26 4.89 -9.49
C LEU A 430 19.03 5.40 -10.93
N HIS A 431 20.09 5.85 -11.59
CA HIS A 431 20.05 6.39 -12.96
C HIS A 431 18.95 7.47 -13.13
N SER A 432 18.76 8.30 -12.10
CA SER A 432 17.72 9.33 -12.03
C SER A 432 18.25 10.60 -11.39
N GLY A 433 17.84 11.75 -11.93
CA GLY A 433 18.14 13.03 -11.31
C GLY A 433 17.30 13.26 -10.06
N PHE A 434 17.93 13.87 -9.05
CA PHE A 434 17.27 14.25 -7.82
C PHE A 434 16.92 15.73 -7.78
N ASN A 435 15.88 16.03 -7.06
CA ASN A 435 15.55 17.36 -6.61
C ASN A 435 16.53 17.75 -5.50
N SER A 436 17.76 18.09 -5.89
CA SER A 436 18.80 18.63 -5.03
C SER A 436 18.83 20.14 -5.13
N ALA A 437 19.26 20.81 -4.08
CA ALA A 437 19.52 22.23 -4.15
C ALA A 437 20.73 22.47 -5.04
N ALA A 438 20.51 22.73 -6.31
CA ALA A 438 21.55 23.30 -7.15
C ALA A 438 22.00 24.70 -6.64
N ASN A 439 21.16 25.33 -5.80
CA ASN A 439 21.41 26.66 -5.22
C ASN A 439 21.42 26.51 -3.69
N ALA A 440 22.59 26.44 -3.10
CA ALA A 440 22.77 26.49 -1.65
C ALA A 440 22.08 27.76 -1.09
N GLY A 441 21.12 27.57 -0.18
CA GLY A 441 20.41 28.66 0.48
C GLY A 441 18.95 28.88 0.08
N GLU A 442 18.42 28.22 -0.96
CA GLU A 442 17.00 28.29 -1.29
C GLU A 442 16.19 27.21 -0.57
N ASP A 443 15.03 27.59 -0.01
CA ASP A 443 14.14 26.66 0.71
C ASP A 443 13.24 25.83 -0.21
N THR A 444 13.22 26.15 -1.50
CA THR A 444 12.40 25.46 -2.50
C THR A 444 13.25 24.82 -3.59
N PRO A 445 12.85 23.64 -4.11
CA PRO A 445 13.53 23.02 -5.23
C PRO A 445 13.54 23.90 -6.47
N TYR A 446 14.64 23.86 -7.21
CA TYR A 446 14.71 24.56 -8.49
C TYR A 446 14.01 23.76 -9.58
N TYR A 447 12.98 24.37 -10.16
CA TYR A 447 12.34 23.89 -11.38
C TYR A 447 12.45 24.94 -12.48
N SER A 448 12.86 24.53 -13.67
CA SER A 448 12.91 25.41 -14.84
C SER A 448 11.51 25.95 -15.19
N PRO A 449 11.41 27.13 -15.86
CA PRO A 449 10.11 27.66 -16.32
C PRO A 449 9.32 26.66 -17.17
N TYR A 450 10.02 25.82 -17.92
CA TYR A 450 9.41 24.77 -18.75
C TYR A 450 8.79 23.67 -17.90
N GLN A 451 9.49 23.17 -16.89
CA GLN A 451 8.95 22.20 -15.92
C GLN A 451 7.73 22.77 -15.18
N LYS A 452 7.82 24.02 -14.70
CA LYS A 452 6.69 24.69 -14.04
C LYS A 452 5.45 24.76 -14.93
N THR A 453 5.63 25.00 -16.24
CA THR A 453 4.52 24.99 -17.20
C THR A 453 3.90 23.60 -17.33
N VAL A 454 4.71 22.55 -17.46
CA VAL A 454 4.21 21.15 -17.52
C VAL A 454 3.46 20.80 -16.23
N PHE A 455 4.00 21.14 -15.06
CA PHE A 455 3.36 20.88 -13.77
C PHE A 455 2.03 21.65 -13.61
N ALA A 456 1.93 22.87 -14.12
CA ALA A 456 0.67 23.61 -14.12
C ALA A 456 -0.42 22.91 -14.94
N VAL A 457 -0.05 22.33 -16.10
CA VAL A 457 -0.97 21.51 -16.91
C VAL A 457 -1.37 20.23 -16.16
N MET A 458 -0.42 19.53 -15.53
CA MET A 458 -0.70 18.33 -14.73
C MET A 458 -1.61 18.64 -13.52
N GLN A 459 -1.41 19.77 -12.85
CA GLN A 459 -2.29 20.22 -11.76
C GLN A 459 -3.69 20.59 -12.27
N GLY A 460 -3.79 21.24 -13.42
CA GLY A 460 -5.07 21.49 -14.08
C GLY A 460 -5.83 20.19 -14.36
N TRP A 461 -5.11 19.17 -14.84
CA TRP A 461 -5.66 17.83 -15.05
C TRP A 461 -6.11 17.18 -13.73
N THR A 462 -5.36 17.35 -12.64
CA THR A 462 -5.73 16.85 -11.31
C THR A 462 -7.10 17.40 -10.87
N ARG A 463 -7.36 18.70 -11.08
CA ARG A 463 -8.65 19.31 -10.76
C ARG A 463 -9.80 18.71 -11.57
N VAL A 464 -9.60 18.47 -12.87
CA VAL A 464 -10.60 17.82 -13.72
C VAL A 464 -10.85 16.38 -13.25
N CYS A 465 -9.79 15.62 -12.97
CA CYS A 465 -9.90 14.25 -12.48
C CYS A 465 -10.62 14.17 -11.13
N SER A 466 -10.40 15.10 -10.21
CA SER A 466 -11.05 15.09 -8.90
C SER A 466 -12.56 15.22 -9.03
N ILE A 467 -13.04 16.13 -9.88
CA ILE A 467 -14.47 16.29 -10.15
C ILE A 467 -15.06 15.04 -10.80
N LEU A 468 -14.37 14.50 -11.84
CA LEU A 468 -14.84 13.31 -12.54
C LEU A 468 -14.86 12.08 -11.62
N LEU A 469 -13.85 11.90 -10.76
CA LEU A 469 -13.77 10.80 -9.82
C LEU A 469 -14.89 10.92 -8.77
N THR A 470 -15.04 12.08 -8.15
CA THR A 470 -16.07 12.33 -7.12
C THR A 470 -17.46 12.06 -7.69
N VAL A 471 -17.83 12.72 -8.78
CA VAL A 471 -19.15 12.54 -9.40
C VAL A 471 -19.33 11.10 -9.89
N GLY A 472 -18.29 10.53 -10.51
CA GLY A 472 -18.31 9.16 -11.02
C GLY A 472 -18.56 8.12 -9.93
N VAL A 473 -17.87 8.23 -8.79
CA VAL A 473 -18.05 7.31 -7.65
C VAL A 473 -19.45 7.46 -7.05
N LEU A 474 -19.91 8.69 -6.77
CA LEU A 474 -21.23 8.92 -6.20
C LEU A 474 -22.35 8.37 -7.11
N CYS A 475 -22.27 8.66 -8.40
CA CYS A 475 -23.22 8.11 -9.38
C CYS A 475 -23.16 6.57 -9.46
N ALA A 476 -21.96 5.97 -9.42
CA ALA A 476 -21.81 4.51 -9.45
C ALA A 476 -22.40 3.85 -8.21
N VAL A 477 -22.22 4.43 -7.01
CA VAL A 477 -22.85 3.97 -5.76
C VAL A 477 -24.37 3.99 -5.89
N LEU A 478 -24.93 5.13 -6.31
CA LEU A 478 -26.39 5.26 -6.49
C LEU A 478 -26.92 4.25 -7.52
N CYS A 479 -26.21 4.07 -8.64
CA CYS A 479 -26.60 3.10 -9.67
C CYS A 479 -26.54 1.65 -9.16
N GLN A 480 -25.50 1.29 -8.39
CA GLN A 480 -25.34 -0.05 -7.83
C GLN A 480 -26.39 -0.34 -6.75
N LEU A 481 -26.68 0.62 -5.88
CA LEU A 481 -27.73 0.49 -4.86
C LEU A 481 -29.12 0.40 -5.50
N ALA A 482 -29.36 1.13 -6.58
CA ALA A 482 -30.62 1.04 -7.32
C ALA A 482 -30.93 -0.36 -7.89
N GLU A 483 -29.90 -1.22 -8.10
CA GLU A 483 -30.10 -2.62 -8.52
C GLU A 483 -30.72 -3.50 -7.42
N LEU A 484 -30.71 -3.04 -6.15
CA LEU A 484 -31.35 -3.73 -5.04
C LEU A 484 -32.86 -3.48 -5.01
N LEU A 485 -33.35 -2.45 -5.70
CA LEU A 485 -34.78 -2.13 -5.76
C LEU A 485 -35.55 -3.22 -6.51
N PRO A 486 -36.77 -3.61 -6.06
CA PRO A 486 -37.55 -4.68 -6.68
C PRO A 486 -37.81 -4.48 -8.17
N GLN A 487 -38.02 -3.22 -8.62
CA GLN A 487 -38.26 -2.86 -10.02
C GLN A 487 -37.04 -3.08 -10.93
N ARG A 488 -35.83 -3.10 -10.36
CA ARG A 488 -34.57 -3.29 -11.09
C ARG A 488 -33.93 -4.66 -10.87
N ARG A 489 -34.51 -5.50 -10.03
CA ARG A 489 -33.95 -6.79 -9.64
C ARG A 489 -33.72 -7.69 -10.85
N GLN A 490 -32.49 -8.07 -11.08
CA GLN A 490 -32.12 -9.00 -12.15
C GLN A 490 -32.32 -10.45 -11.69
N LYS A 491 -32.45 -11.37 -12.68
CA LYS A 491 -32.34 -12.79 -12.37
C LYS A 491 -30.96 -13.06 -11.73
N CYS A 492 -30.95 -13.78 -10.61
CA CYS A 492 -29.72 -14.17 -9.92
C CYS A 492 -28.97 -15.21 -10.77
N THR A 493 -28.05 -14.74 -11.59
CA THR A 493 -27.14 -15.58 -12.40
C THR A 493 -25.70 -15.20 -12.06
N ALA A 494 -24.75 -16.08 -12.28
CA ALA A 494 -23.34 -15.76 -12.10
C ALA A 494 -22.91 -14.50 -12.90
N GLN A 495 -23.54 -14.26 -14.07
CA GLN A 495 -23.24 -13.10 -14.92
C GLN A 495 -23.76 -11.78 -14.34
N THR A 496 -24.71 -11.80 -13.42
CA THR A 496 -25.23 -10.59 -12.76
C THR A 496 -24.65 -10.43 -11.36
N VAL A 497 -24.49 -11.52 -10.62
CA VAL A 497 -24.05 -11.51 -9.23
C VAL A 497 -22.54 -11.27 -9.10
N VAL A 498 -21.70 -11.95 -9.91
CA VAL A 498 -20.25 -11.84 -9.77
C VAL A 498 -19.73 -10.43 -10.07
N PRO A 499 -20.12 -9.73 -11.15
CA PRO A 499 -19.71 -8.34 -11.34
C PRO A 499 -20.20 -7.40 -10.25
N TRP A 500 -21.40 -7.62 -9.71
CA TRP A 500 -21.94 -6.81 -8.63
C TRP A 500 -21.12 -6.99 -7.35
N LEU A 501 -20.84 -8.24 -6.94
CA LEU A 501 -20.00 -8.57 -5.79
C LEU A 501 -18.56 -8.09 -5.97
N LEU A 502 -18.00 -8.21 -7.19
CA LEU A 502 -16.66 -7.73 -7.48
C LEU A 502 -16.54 -6.21 -7.26
N LEU A 503 -17.49 -5.44 -7.79
CA LEU A 503 -17.49 -3.98 -7.62
C LEU A 503 -17.76 -3.59 -6.17
N PHE A 504 -18.71 -4.27 -5.50
CA PHE A 504 -18.97 -4.07 -4.08
C PHE A 504 -17.71 -4.36 -3.24
N GLY A 505 -17.00 -5.45 -3.55
CA GLY A 505 -15.75 -5.81 -2.89
C GLY A 505 -14.64 -4.78 -3.13
N ILE A 506 -14.47 -4.28 -4.36
CA ILE A 506 -13.49 -3.22 -4.69
C ILE A 506 -13.78 -1.95 -3.90
N PHE A 507 -15.04 -1.52 -3.84
CA PHE A 507 -15.45 -0.35 -3.06
C PHE A 507 -15.27 -0.58 -1.55
N GLY A 508 -15.65 -1.77 -1.07
CA GLY A 508 -15.49 -2.16 0.33
C GLY A 508 -14.02 -2.20 0.78
N ILE A 509 -13.12 -2.70 -0.06
CA ILE A 509 -11.66 -2.66 0.21
C ILE A 509 -11.11 -1.24 0.19
N ALA A 510 -11.62 -0.38 -0.70
CA ALA A 510 -11.23 1.03 -0.69
C ALA A 510 -11.60 1.72 0.63
N LEU A 511 -12.82 1.47 1.14
CA LEU A 511 -13.24 1.96 2.46
C LEU A 511 -12.48 1.32 3.61
N LEU A 512 -12.24 -0.01 3.56
CA LEU A 512 -11.44 -0.71 4.55
C LEU A 512 -10.03 -0.11 4.64
N ARG A 513 -9.39 0.17 3.51
CA ARG A 513 -8.07 0.80 3.48
C ARG A 513 -8.09 2.19 4.14
N CYS A 514 -9.10 3.01 3.87
CA CYS A 514 -9.28 4.30 4.55
C CYS A 514 -9.43 4.10 6.06
N ALA A 515 -10.25 3.13 6.50
CA ALA A 515 -10.47 2.85 7.92
C ALA A 515 -9.21 2.33 8.63
N MET A 516 -8.43 1.48 7.97
CA MET A 516 -7.15 1.00 8.52
C MET A 516 -6.17 2.14 8.75
N ILE A 517 -5.98 3.00 7.78
CA ILE A 517 -5.07 4.15 7.90
C ILE A 517 -5.61 5.15 8.93
N ALA A 518 -6.91 5.41 8.94
CA ALA A 518 -7.56 6.26 9.93
C ALA A 518 -7.34 5.73 11.36
N PHE A 519 -7.46 4.41 11.58
CA PHE A 519 -7.20 3.81 12.89
C PHE A 519 -5.75 4.02 13.35
N VAL A 520 -4.79 3.80 12.46
CA VAL A 520 -3.36 4.01 12.77
C VAL A 520 -3.09 5.49 13.06
N GLU A 521 -3.69 6.40 12.28
CA GLU A 521 -3.56 7.84 12.48
C GLU A 521 -4.09 8.28 13.85
N VAL A 522 -5.30 7.84 14.26
CA VAL A 522 -5.90 8.27 15.54
C VAL A 522 -5.37 7.53 16.75
N SER A 523 -4.74 6.37 16.59
CA SER A 523 -4.25 5.56 17.71
C SER A 523 -2.75 5.64 17.94
N SER A 524 -1.97 5.99 16.90
CA SER A 524 -0.51 5.82 16.95
C SER A 524 0.30 6.98 16.40
N PHE A 525 -0.12 7.59 15.26
CA PHE A 525 0.69 8.61 14.60
C PHE A 525 0.24 10.04 14.93
N GLY A 526 -0.97 10.43 14.55
CA GLY A 526 -1.49 11.78 14.76
C GLY A 526 -0.71 12.88 14.02
N ILE A 527 -0.10 12.59 12.88
CA ILE A 527 0.79 13.49 12.15
C ILE A 527 0.27 13.92 10.76
N GLY A 528 -0.91 13.44 10.37
CA GLY A 528 -1.56 13.84 9.13
C GLY A 528 -0.93 13.32 7.84
N THR A 529 -0.09 12.28 7.90
CA THR A 529 0.63 11.72 6.72
C THR A 529 -0.13 10.64 5.97
N SER A 530 -1.46 10.62 6.09
CA SER A 530 -2.29 9.53 5.57
C SER A 530 -2.29 9.41 4.03
N THR A 531 -2.03 10.50 3.29
CA THR A 531 -2.26 10.55 1.83
C THR A 531 -1.48 9.52 1.03
N MET A 532 -0.18 9.37 1.31
CA MET A 532 0.64 8.40 0.60
C MET A 532 0.18 6.96 0.87
N TYR A 533 -0.27 6.68 2.09
CA TYR A 533 -0.78 5.36 2.46
C TYR A 533 -2.14 5.03 1.80
N LEU A 534 -2.89 6.05 1.36
CA LEU A 534 -4.15 5.93 0.64
C LEU A 534 -3.97 5.87 -0.89
N ALA A 535 -2.75 5.94 -1.41
CA ALA A 535 -2.46 5.92 -2.84
C ALA A 535 -3.07 4.72 -3.59
N THR A 536 -3.19 3.58 -2.92
CA THR A 536 -3.81 2.35 -3.46
C THR A 536 -5.31 2.46 -3.67
N VAL A 537 -5.99 3.40 -3.00
CA VAL A 537 -7.45 3.57 -3.05
C VAL A 537 -7.90 4.24 -4.35
N HIS A 538 -7.13 5.21 -4.86
CA HIS A 538 -7.49 5.98 -6.05
C HIS A 538 -7.80 5.11 -7.28
N PRO A 539 -6.92 4.17 -7.71
CA PRO A 539 -7.21 3.34 -8.88
C PRO A 539 -8.41 2.41 -8.66
N LEU A 540 -8.68 1.96 -7.43
CA LEU A 540 -9.85 1.14 -7.11
C LEU A 540 -11.13 1.93 -7.31
N LEU A 541 -11.17 3.19 -6.90
CA LEU A 541 -12.33 4.07 -7.10
C LEU A 541 -12.54 4.41 -8.58
N VAL A 542 -11.47 4.56 -9.39
CA VAL A 542 -11.58 4.72 -10.85
C VAL A 542 -12.19 3.46 -11.49
N LEU A 543 -11.71 2.27 -11.12
CA LEU A 543 -12.26 1.00 -11.61
C LEU A 543 -13.74 0.85 -11.22
N TYR A 544 -14.06 1.16 -9.97
CA TYR A 544 -15.43 1.11 -9.46
C TYR A 544 -16.37 2.06 -10.22
N ALA A 545 -15.99 3.34 -10.32
CA ALA A 545 -16.79 4.35 -11.00
C ALA A 545 -17.00 4.01 -12.48
N PHE A 546 -15.91 3.70 -13.21
CA PHE A 546 -15.99 3.43 -14.65
C PHE A 546 -16.82 2.18 -14.96
N ALA A 547 -16.57 1.07 -14.28
CA ALA A 547 -17.30 -0.18 -14.51
C ALA A 547 -18.73 -0.11 -13.96
N GLY A 548 -18.95 0.50 -12.80
CA GLY A 548 -20.27 0.68 -12.20
C GLY A 548 -21.22 1.49 -13.08
N LEU A 549 -20.76 2.64 -13.59
CA LEU A 549 -21.55 3.46 -14.51
C LEU A 549 -21.87 2.75 -15.83
N LEU A 550 -20.93 2.00 -16.39
CA LEU A 550 -21.16 1.25 -17.63
C LEU A 550 -22.16 0.09 -17.45
N LEU A 551 -22.13 -0.58 -16.29
CA LEU A 551 -23.00 -1.72 -16.02
C LEU A 551 -24.40 -1.29 -15.55
N TYR A 552 -24.50 -0.30 -14.68
CA TYR A 552 -25.71 0.02 -13.94
C TYR A 552 -26.30 1.40 -14.28
N GLY A 553 -25.54 2.30 -14.93
CA GLY A 553 -25.99 3.65 -15.28
C GLY A 553 -26.96 3.75 -16.46
N ARG A 554 -27.22 2.66 -17.19
CA ARG A 554 -28.14 2.70 -18.34
C ARG A 554 -29.57 2.52 -17.90
N PRO A 555 -30.52 3.39 -18.36
CA PRO A 555 -31.94 3.15 -18.16
C PRO A 555 -32.33 1.85 -18.89
N ARG A 556 -32.96 0.94 -18.20
CA ARG A 556 -33.53 -0.27 -18.80
C ARG A 556 -34.76 0.10 -19.60
N LYS A 557 -34.84 -0.41 -20.82
CA LYS A 557 -36.11 -0.43 -21.54
C LYS A 557 -37.09 -1.25 -20.70
N THR A 558 -38.06 -0.60 -20.10
CA THR A 558 -39.25 -1.26 -19.52
C THR A 558 -39.87 -2.10 -20.64
N ASP A 559 -39.99 -3.39 -20.40
CA ASP A 559 -40.59 -4.32 -21.35
C ASP A 559 -42.13 -4.03 -21.31
N LYS A 560 -42.54 -3.11 -22.17
CA LYS A 560 -43.98 -2.71 -22.34
C LYS A 560 -44.86 -3.88 -22.82
N ARG A 561 -44.33 -5.12 -22.86
CA ARG A 561 -45.08 -6.32 -23.23
C ARG A 561 -45.82 -6.98 -22.06
N ARG A 562 -45.73 -6.47 -20.82
CA ARG A 562 -46.43 -7.04 -19.66
C ARG A 562 -47.68 -6.27 -19.24
N GLU A 563 -48.03 -5.17 -19.91
CA GLU A 563 -49.27 -4.43 -19.61
C GLU A 563 -50.43 -4.77 -20.57
N ASN A 564 -50.20 -5.65 -21.56
CA ASN A 564 -51.25 -6.08 -22.50
C ASN A 564 -51.42 -7.62 -22.53
N ALA A 565 -51.35 -8.28 -21.37
CA ALA A 565 -51.74 -9.68 -21.22
C ALA A 565 -52.56 -9.88 -19.97
#